data_cb37c6cf2282eb2ceaf405f3bea78a60
#
_entry.id   cb37c6cf2282eb2ceaf405f3bea78a60
#
_cell.length_a   1.000
_cell.length_b   1.000
_cell.length_c   1.000
_cell.angle_alpha   90.00
_cell.angle_beta   90.00
_cell.angle_gamma   90.00
#
_symmetry.space_group_name_H-M   'P 1'
#
loop_
_entity.id
_entity.type
_entity.pdbx_description
1 polymer ?
#
loop_
_entity_poly.entity_id
_entity_poly.type
_entity_poly.pdbx_seq_one_letter_code
_entity_poly.pdbx_strand_id
1 'polypeptide(L)'
;MQLKKEINEWFGNAKGDILAGLVSSCAVIPEVVGFCIVAGISPMMGLYASFWLTVLMAFIGGRPGMISAAAGSMTMVIVSLVRDHGPEYLMAATILCGIIMSVLGVLKVGNLLKLIPNSVNIGFVNALGIMIFTSQLGNFEGEGWQMYALVALGIAIIYLFPRITRAIPSTL
;
A
#
# COMPACT_ATOMS: atom_id res chain seq x y z
N MET A 1 -4.49 -19.64 -29.77
CA MET A 1 -4.77 -20.36 -28.52
C MET A 1 -4.40 -19.53 -27.28
N GLN A 2 -3.34 -18.70 -27.29
CA GLN A 2 -2.96 -17.80 -26.21
C GLN A 2 -3.97 -16.68 -25.96
N LEU A 3 -4.45 -15.97 -26.98
CA LEU A 3 -5.45 -14.90 -26.86
C LEU A 3 -6.75 -15.33 -26.15
N LYS A 4 -7.23 -16.55 -26.42
CA LYS A 4 -8.41 -17.10 -25.74
C LYS A 4 -8.17 -17.40 -24.26
N LYS A 5 -6.93 -17.72 -23.90
CA LYS A 5 -6.52 -17.97 -22.53
C LYS A 5 -6.44 -16.65 -21.75
N GLU A 6 -5.88 -15.61 -22.36
CA GLU A 6 -5.80 -14.26 -21.78
C GLU A 6 -7.20 -13.64 -21.60
N ILE A 7 -8.09 -13.75 -22.59
CA ILE A 7 -9.47 -13.26 -22.47
C ILE A 7 -10.24 -14.00 -21.37
N ASN A 8 -10.02 -15.30 -21.21
CA ASN A 8 -10.64 -16.08 -20.15
C ASN A 8 -10.06 -15.75 -18.75
N GLU A 9 -8.79 -15.37 -18.68
CA GLU A 9 -8.18 -14.88 -17.46
C GLU A 9 -8.72 -13.50 -17.05
N TRP A 10 -9.04 -12.63 -18.02
CA TRP A 10 -9.61 -11.31 -17.77
C TRP A 10 -11.11 -11.29 -17.43
N PHE A 11 -11.88 -12.22 -18.01
CA PHE A 11 -13.34 -12.20 -17.89
C PHE A 11 -13.94 -13.47 -17.26
N GLY A 12 -13.11 -14.44 -16.90
CA GLY A 12 -13.57 -15.74 -16.41
C GLY A 12 -14.31 -15.68 -15.08
N ASN A 13 -14.05 -14.65 -14.24
CA ASN A 13 -14.68 -14.47 -12.94
C ASN A 13 -15.00 -12.99 -12.63
N ALA A 14 -15.56 -12.29 -13.61
CA ALA A 14 -15.80 -10.85 -13.54
C ALA A 14 -16.54 -10.39 -12.26
N LYS A 15 -17.48 -11.19 -11.72
CA LYS A 15 -18.18 -10.88 -10.47
C LYS A 15 -17.24 -10.91 -9.27
N GLY A 16 -16.40 -11.94 -9.19
CA GLY A 16 -15.40 -12.06 -8.12
C GLY A 16 -14.35 -10.96 -8.20
N ASP A 17 -13.91 -10.63 -9.41
CA ASP A 17 -12.89 -9.61 -9.63
C ASP A 17 -13.39 -8.20 -9.31
N ILE A 18 -14.64 -7.87 -9.68
CA ILE A 18 -15.27 -6.60 -9.30
C ILE A 18 -15.42 -6.50 -7.78
N LEU A 19 -15.86 -7.59 -7.14
CA LEU A 19 -16.01 -7.59 -5.68
C LEU A 19 -14.66 -7.43 -4.98
N ALA A 20 -13.64 -8.16 -5.44
CA ALA A 20 -12.27 -8.04 -4.92
C ALA A 20 -11.71 -6.63 -5.13
N GLY A 21 -11.96 -6.02 -6.29
CA GLY A 21 -11.56 -4.65 -6.59
C GLY A 21 -12.22 -3.63 -5.66
N LEU A 22 -13.53 -3.77 -5.39
CA LEU A 22 -14.26 -2.91 -4.45
C LEU A 22 -13.70 -3.04 -3.02
N VAL A 23 -13.50 -4.27 -2.56
CA VAL A 23 -12.93 -4.56 -1.24
C VAL A 23 -11.52 -3.94 -1.11
N SER A 24 -10.68 -4.14 -2.12
CA SER A 24 -9.33 -3.59 -2.15
C SER A 24 -9.32 -2.06 -2.17
N SER A 25 -10.23 -1.43 -2.93
CA SER A 25 -10.35 0.03 -2.97
C SER A 25 -10.73 0.61 -1.61
N CYS A 26 -11.68 -0.04 -0.91
CA CYS A 26 -12.07 0.36 0.45
C CYS A 26 -10.92 0.26 1.45
N ALA A 27 -10.00 -0.69 1.27
CA ALA A 27 -8.82 -0.83 2.13
C ALA A 27 -7.72 0.20 1.78
N VAL A 28 -7.47 0.42 0.49
CA VAL A 28 -6.39 1.30 0.00
C VAL A 28 -6.67 2.78 0.31
N ILE A 29 -7.93 3.24 0.25
CA ILE A 29 -8.27 4.65 0.49
C ILE A 29 -7.80 5.13 1.88
N PRO A 30 -8.21 4.52 3.01
CA PRO A 30 -7.75 4.95 4.32
C PRO A 30 -6.25 4.76 4.53
N GLU A 31 -5.65 3.73 3.94
CA GLU A 31 -4.22 3.48 3.98
C GLU A 31 -3.44 4.63 3.34
N VAL A 32 -3.82 5.03 2.13
CA VAL A 32 -3.18 6.14 1.40
C VAL A 32 -3.34 7.46 2.15
N VAL A 33 -4.54 7.73 2.66
CA VAL A 33 -4.80 8.94 3.48
C VAL A 33 -3.90 8.94 4.72
N GLY A 34 -3.81 7.82 5.43
CA GLY A 34 -2.96 7.70 6.63
C GLY A 34 -1.48 7.95 6.31
N PHE A 35 -0.96 7.36 5.25
CA PHE A 35 0.44 7.56 4.86
C PHE A 35 0.72 8.98 4.35
N CYS A 36 -0.23 9.63 3.67
CA CYS A 36 -0.10 11.02 3.26
C CYS A 36 -0.03 11.97 4.45
N ILE A 37 -0.85 11.76 5.47
CA ILE A 37 -0.83 12.54 6.71
C ILE A 37 0.53 12.38 7.41
N VAL A 38 1.04 11.16 7.55
CA VAL A 38 2.35 10.89 8.15
C VAL A 38 3.47 11.54 7.32
N ALA A 39 3.38 11.50 6.00
CA ALA A 39 4.36 12.09 5.09
C ALA A 39 4.30 13.63 5.03
N GLY A 40 3.27 14.26 5.62
CA GLY A 40 3.06 15.70 5.51
C GLY A 40 2.60 16.18 4.13
N ILE A 41 1.94 15.29 3.36
CA ILE A 41 1.45 15.54 1.99
C ILE A 41 -0.06 15.63 2.01
N SER A 42 -0.63 16.44 1.11
CA SER A 42 -2.09 16.49 0.95
C SER A 42 -2.67 15.11 0.60
N PRO A 43 -3.67 14.62 1.37
CA PRO A 43 -4.33 13.33 1.08
C PRO A 43 -4.90 13.24 -0.33
N MET A 44 -5.39 14.36 -0.88
CA MET A 44 -5.91 14.42 -2.26
C MET A 44 -4.84 14.07 -3.28
N MET A 45 -3.61 14.56 -3.10
CA MET A 45 -2.49 14.25 -4.00
C MET A 45 -2.18 12.75 -3.98
N GLY A 46 -2.16 12.13 -2.79
CA GLY A 46 -1.95 10.70 -2.64
C GLY A 46 -3.06 9.85 -3.26
N LEU A 47 -4.31 10.25 -3.09
CA LEU A 47 -5.46 9.56 -3.68
C LEU A 47 -5.43 9.61 -5.22
N TYR A 48 -5.15 10.77 -5.80
CA TYR A 48 -4.99 10.89 -7.26
C TYR A 48 -3.83 10.04 -7.78
N ALA A 49 -2.68 10.07 -7.11
CA ALA A 49 -1.53 9.26 -7.49
C ALA A 49 -1.85 7.76 -7.40
N SER A 50 -2.50 7.33 -6.33
CA SER A 50 -2.92 5.94 -6.12
C SER A 50 -3.92 5.48 -7.17
N PHE A 51 -4.89 6.32 -7.53
CA PHE A 51 -5.86 6.03 -8.59
C PHE A 51 -5.16 5.77 -9.93
N TRP A 52 -4.32 6.70 -10.38
CA TRP A 52 -3.61 6.56 -11.64
C TRP A 52 -2.64 5.39 -11.64
N LEU A 53 -1.94 5.17 -10.53
CA LEU A 53 -1.03 4.04 -10.38
C LEU A 53 -1.79 2.71 -10.50
N THR A 54 -2.93 2.58 -9.83
CA THR A 54 -3.76 1.36 -9.87
C THR A 54 -4.31 1.11 -11.28
N VAL A 55 -4.79 2.16 -11.96
CA VAL A 55 -5.27 2.06 -13.35
C VAL A 55 -4.15 1.63 -14.29
N LEU A 56 -2.98 2.26 -14.21
CA LEU A 56 -1.84 1.89 -15.05
C LEU A 56 -1.38 0.45 -14.78
N MET A 57 -1.34 0.03 -13.51
CA MET A 57 -0.98 -1.33 -13.14
C MET A 57 -1.98 -2.37 -13.62
N ALA A 58 -3.25 -2.03 -13.75
CA ALA A 58 -4.26 -2.93 -14.31
C ALA A 58 -3.98 -3.29 -15.78
N PHE A 59 -3.39 -2.37 -16.54
CA PHE A 59 -3.06 -2.60 -17.96
C PHE A 59 -1.62 -3.09 -18.20
N ILE A 60 -0.66 -2.58 -17.43
CA ILE A 60 0.77 -2.81 -17.64
C ILE A 60 1.33 -3.82 -16.63
N GLY A 61 0.56 -4.13 -15.57
CA GLY A 61 0.98 -5.03 -14.51
C GLY A 61 1.35 -6.42 -15.01
N GLY A 62 2.39 -7.00 -14.43
CA GLY A 62 2.94 -8.28 -14.87
C GLY A 62 2.18 -9.52 -14.37
N ARG A 63 1.20 -9.38 -13.48
CA ARG A 63 0.41 -10.49 -12.92
C ARG A 63 -1.04 -10.10 -12.69
N PRO A 64 -2.01 -11.01 -13.00
CA PRO A 64 -3.40 -10.82 -12.63
C PRO A 64 -3.55 -10.64 -11.11
N GLY A 65 -4.41 -9.71 -10.68
CA GLY A 65 -4.67 -9.43 -9.27
C GLY A 65 -3.57 -8.65 -8.53
N MET A 66 -2.61 -8.06 -9.26
CA MET A 66 -1.57 -7.21 -8.68
C MET A 66 -2.11 -5.80 -8.43
N ILE A 67 -2.04 -5.36 -7.19
CA ILE A 67 -2.41 -4.01 -6.78
C ILE A 67 -1.14 -3.31 -6.30
N SER A 68 -0.95 -2.07 -6.75
CA SER A 68 0.12 -1.20 -6.27
C SER A 68 -0.49 -0.07 -5.45
N ALA A 69 -0.01 0.09 -4.23
CA ALA A 69 -0.49 1.09 -3.29
C ALA A 69 0.68 1.74 -2.55
N ALA A 70 0.38 2.72 -1.70
CA ALA A 70 1.37 3.34 -0.84
C ALA A 70 2.05 2.29 0.07
N ALA A 71 3.34 2.47 0.32
CA ALA A 71 4.11 1.58 1.18
C ALA A 71 4.63 2.33 2.39
N GLY A 72 4.34 1.83 3.59
CA GLY A 72 4.78 2.45 4.84
C GLY A 72 6.29 2.61 4.95
N SER A 73 7.06 1.69 4.38
CA SER A 73 8.53 1.79 4.32
C SER A 73 9.02 3.00 3.53
N MET A 74 8.34 3.32 2.42
CA MET A 74 8.68 4.48 1.60
C MET A 74 8.24 5.77 2.27
N THR A 75 7.11 5.75 2.97
CA THR A 75 6.59 6.91 3.69
C THR A 75 7.63 7.45 4.68
N MET A 76 8.30 6.59 5.43
CA MET A 76 9.33 7.00 6.39
C MET A 76 10.51 7.73 5.75
N VAL A 77 10.93 7.29 4.56
CA VAL A 77 11.99 7.98 3.80
C VAL A 77 11.50 9.31 3.25
N ILE A 78 10.25 9.35 2.80
CA ILE A 78 9.64 10.54 2.20
C ILE A 78 9.41 11.64 3.21
N VAL A 79 9.09 11.32 4.47
CA VAL A 79 8.85 12.31 5.54
C VAL A 79 10.00 13.30 5.66
N SER A 80 11.24 12.83 5.72
CA SER A 80 12.41 13.72 5.83
C SER A 80 12.59 14.57 4.57
N LEU A 81 12.42 13.97 3.40
CA LEU A 81 12.53 14.69 2.12
C LEU A 81 11.49 15.82 1.99
N VAL A 82 10.25 15.53 2.33
CA VAL A 82 9.14 16.51 2.24
C VAL A 82 9.30 17.60 3.28
N ARG A 83 9.77 17.26 4.50
CA ARG A 83 9.99 18.22 5.57
C ARG A 83 11.11 19.21 5.25
N ASP A 84 12.20 18.73 4.66
CA ASP A 84 13.41 19.54 4.44
C ASP A 84 13.34 20.31 3.11
N HIS A 85 12.70 19.78 2.09
CA HIS A 85 12.74 20.32 0.72
C HIS A 85 11.37 20.59 0.10
N GLY A 86 10.29 20.13 0.73
CA GLY A 86 8.93 20.31 0.24
C GLY A 86 8.44 19.20 -0.72
N PRO A 87 7.12 19.19 -1.02
CA PRO A 87 6.49 18.13 -1.83
C PRO A 87 6.93 18.14 -3.30
N GLU A 88 7.47 19.25 -3.82
CA GLU A 88 7.95 19.34 -5.19
C GLU A 88 9.16 18.42 -5.44
N TYR A 89 10.05 18.29 -4.47
CA TYR A 89 11.20 17.39 -4.55
C TYR A 89 10.77 15.92 -4.56
N LEU A 90 9.61 15.58 -4.01
CA LEU A 90 9.06 14.25 -4.08
C LEU A 90 8.74 13.83 -5.52
N MET A 91 8.24 14.75 -6.35
CA MET A 91 8.00 14.47 -7.77
C MET A 91 9.29 14.14 -8.50
N ALA A 92 10.34 14.93 -8.28
CA ALA A 92 11.66 14.68 -8.87
C ALA A 92 12.25 13.35 -8.40
N ALA A 93 12.16 13.06 -7.10
CA ALA A 93 12.61 11.79 -6.52
C ALA A 93 11.84 10.59 -7.08
N THR A 94 10.55 10.73 -7.30
CA THR A 94 9.70 9.66 -7.88
C THR A 94 10.10 9.37 -9.34
N ILE A 95 10.35 10.41 -10.14
CA ILE A 95 10.81 10.24 -11.52
C ILE A 95 12.18 9.54 -11.55
N LEU A 96 13.11 9.98 -10.71
CA LEU A 96 14.44 9.37 -10.61
C LEU A 96 14.34 7.91 -10.17
N CYS A 97 13.52 7.62 -9.17
CA CYS A 97 13.24 6.26 -8.71
C CYS A 97 12.68 5.39 -9.85
N GLY A 98 11.72 5.92 -10.62
CA GLY A 98 11.15 5.24 -11.77
C GLY A 98 12.18 4.89 -12.83
N ILE A 99 13.11 5.81 -13.15
CA ILE A 99 14.21 5.57 -14.07
C ILE A 99 15.13 4.46 -13.55
N ILE A 100 15.57 4.56 -12.30
CA ILE A 100 16.45 3.56 -11.68
C ILE A 100 15.77 2.18 -11.68
N MET A 101 14.50 2.09 -11.28
CA MET A 101 13.73 0.85 -11.28
C MET A 101 13.60 0.24 -12.68
N SER A 102 13.40 1.08 -13.70
CA SER A 102 13.34 0.64 -15.10
C SER A 102 14.66 0.04 -15.56
N VAL A 103 15.78 0.71 -15.26
CA VAL A 103 17.12 0.20 -15.57
C VAL A 103 17.39 -1.13 -14.87
N LEU A 104 17.09 -1.22 -13.57
CA LEU A 104 17.24 -2.46 -12.80
C LEU A 104 16.34 -3.59 -13.32
N GLY A 105 15.14 -3.23 -13.81
CA GLY A 105 14.21 -4.16 -14.44
C GLY A 105 14.79 -4.77 -15.73
N VAL A 106 15.34 -3.93 -16.60
CA VAL A 106 16.01 -4.37 -17.85
C VAL A 106 17.21 -5.26 -17.55
N LEU A 107 18.00 -4.91 -16.54
CA LEU A 107 19.15 -5.70 -16.07
C LEU A 107 18.74 -7.00 -15.35
N LYS A 108 17.43 -7.24 -15.17
CA LYS A 108 16.87 -8.42 -14.47
C LYS A 108 17.43 -8.60 -13.04
N VAL A 109 17.79 -7.51 -12.39
CA VAL A 109 18.32 -7.52 -11.01
C VAL A 109 17.29 -8.10 -10.03
N GLY A 110 16.01 -8.07 -10.34
CA GLY A 110 14.96 -8.75 -9.59
C GLY A 110 15.18 -10.25 -9.37
N ASN A 111 15.98 -10.90 -10.22
CA ASN A 111 16.35 -12.30 -9.99
C ASN A 111 17.27 -12.50 -8.77
N LEU A 112 18.01 -11.48 -8.37
CA LEU A 112 18.83 -11.49 -7.16
C LEU A 112 17.98 -11.54 -5.88
N LEU A 113 16.72 -11.07 -5.93
CA LEU A 113 15.79 -11.15 -4.81
C LEU A 113 15.47 -12.61 -4.42
N LYS A 114 15.63 -13.55 -5.35
CA LYS A 114 15.47 -14.99 -5.07
C LYS A 114 16.57 -15.55 -4.14
N LEU A 115 17.69 -14.84 -4.01
CA LEU A 115 18.79 -15.19 -3.12
C LEU A 115 18.54 -14.73 -1.68
N ILE A 116 17.55 -13.85 -1.46
CA ILE A 116 17.22 -13.34 -0.14
C ILE A 116 16.48 -14.43 0.65
N PRO A 117 17.02 -14.89 1.79
CA PRO A 117 16.37 -15.87 2.64
C PRO A 117 15.02 -15.34 3.15
N ASN A 118 14.04 -16.23 3.30
CA ASN A 118 12.71 -15.85 3.80
C ASN A 118 12.75 -15.21 5.20
N SER A 119 13.71 -15.58 6.02
CA SER A 119 13.94 -14.98 7.34
C SER A 119 14.23 -13.46 7.28
N VAL A 120 14.94 -13.01 6.24
CA VAL A 120 15.20 -11.57 6.02
C VAL A 120 13.89 -10.85 5.68
N ASN A 121 13.05 -11.44 4.83
CA ASN A 121 11.74 -10.88 4.49
C ASN A 121 10.84 -10.76 5.74
N ILE A 122 10.79 -11.79 6.57
CA ILE A 122 10.01 -11.77 7.81
C ILE A 122 10.57 -10.70 8.76
N GLY A 123 11.88 -10.61 8.92
CA GLY A 123 12.53 -9.58 9.73
C GLY A 123 12.21 -8.16 9.25
N PHE A 124 12.25 -7.95 7.92
CA PHE A 124 11.91 -6.68 7.31
C PHE A 124 10.44 -6.28 7.57
N VAL A 125 9.50 -7.19 7.37
CA VAL A 125 8.07 -6.93 7.64
C VAL A 125 7.82 -6.62 9.11
N ASN A 126 8.46 -7.35 10.02
CA ASN A 126 8.34 -7.08 11.46
C ASN A 126 8.93 -5.71 11.83
N ALA A 127 10.08 -5.35 11.28
CA ALA A 127 10.69 -4.04 11.49
C ALA A 127 9.78 -2.91 10.98
N LEU A 128 9.16 -3.09 9.80
CA LEU A 128 8.17 -2.14 9.27
C LEU A 128 6.96 -2.01 10.21
N GLY A 129 6.43 -3.10 10.72
CA GLY A 129 5.32 -3.07 11.68
C GLY A 129 5.66 -2.26 12.92
N ILE A 130 6.86 -2.43 13.49
CA ILE A 130 7.33 -1.66 14.64
C ILE A 130 7.49 -0.17 14.27
N MET A 131 8.09 0.14 13.12
CA MET A 131 8.27 1.52 12.66
C MET A 131 6.94 2.22 12.45
N ILE A 132 5.98 1.59 11.79
CA ILE A 132 4.63 2.15 11.58
C ILE A 132 3.95 2.36 12.93
N PHE A 133 3.99 1.39 13.82
CA PHE A 133 3.41 1.51 15.16
C PHE A 133 4.01 2.69 15.93
N THR A 134 5.33 2.81 15.98
CA THR A 134 6.00 3.90 16.68
C THR A 134 5.70 5.26 16.08
N SER A 135 5.58 5.36 14.75
CA SER A 135 5.22 6.62 14.08
C SER A 135 3.79 7.08 14.40
N GLN A 136 2.89 6.14 14.70
CA GLN A 136 1.51 6.48 15.07
C GLN A 136 1.41 7.00 16.51
N LEU A 137 2.37 6.69 17.38
CA LEU A 137 2.31 7.13 18.79
C LEU A 137 2.28 8.66 18.92
N GLY A 138 2.97 9.38 18.04
CA GLY A 138 2.93 10.84 18.00
C GLY A 138 1.54 11.43 17.76
N ASN A 139 0.66 10.70 17.08
CA ASN A 139 -0.71 11.14 16.80
C ASN A 139 -1.63 11.06 18.04
N PHE A 140 -1.18 10.40 19.10
CA PHE A 140 -1.94 10.29 20.36
C PHE A 140 -1.61 11.41 21.34
N GLU A 141 -0.52 12.15 21.13
CA GLU A 141 -0.11 13.24 22.02
C GLU A 141 -1.07 14.43 21.89
N GLY A 142 -1.74 14.76 22.97
CA GLY A 142 -2.67 15.90 23.03
C GLY A 142 -4.11 15.59 22.62
N GLU A 143 -4.40 14.37 22.21
CA GLU A 143 -5.75 13.96 21.81
C GLU A 143 -6.61 13.50 23.00
N GLY A 144 -7.91 13.75 22.90
CA GLY A 144 -8.86 13.40 23.96
C GLY A 144 -9.13 11.87 24.05
N TRP A 145 -9.82 11.47 25.15
CA TRP A 145 -10.21 10.08 25.40
C TRP A 145 -10.98 9.41 24.23
N GLN A 146 -11.62 10.22 23.39
CA GLN A 146 -12.36 9.78 22.22
C GLN A 146 -11.45 9.06 21.19
N MET A 147 -10.21 9.53 21.01
CA MET A 147 -9.23 8.90 20.15
C MET A 147 -8.87 7.49 20.64
N TYR A 148 -8.62 7.36 21.94
CA TYR A 148 -8.32 6.05 22.54
C TYR A 148 -9.50 5.09 22.42
N ALA A 149 -10.74 5.58 22.59
CA ALA A 149 -11.93 4.77 22.43
C ALA A 149 -12.12 4.30 20.99
N LEU A 150 -11.88 5.16 19.99
CA LEU A 150 -11.93 4.79 18.57
C LEU A 150 -10.89 3.74 18.21
N VAL A 151 -9.66 3.88 18.68
CA VAL A 151 -8.59 2.92 18.44
C VAL A 151 -8.91 1.58 19.10
N ALA A 152 -9.37 1.59 20.35
CA ALA A 152 -9.78 0.37 21.05
C ALA A 152 -10.94 -0.34 20.32
N LEU A 153 -11.92 0.42 19.82
CA LEU A 153 -13.03 -0.11 19.02
C LEU A 153 -12.50 -0.72 17.71
N GLY A 154 -11.60 -0.04 17.00
CA GLY A 154 -11.00 -0.56 15.77
C GLY A 154 -10.25 -1.87 16.01
N ILE A 155 -9.43 -1.94 17.06
CA ILE A 155 -8.73 -3.17 17.44
C ILE A 155 -9.73 -4.27 17.80
N ALA A 156 -10.78 -3.95 18.56
CA ALA A 156 -11.83 -4.91 18.91
C ALA A 156 -12.52 -5.47 17.66
N ILE A 157 -12.86 -4.62 16.69
CA ILE A 157 -13.44 -5.05 15.42
C ILE A 157 -12.49 -6.00 14.68
N ILE A 158 -11.22 -5.64 14.53
CA ILE A 158 -10.23 -6.48 13.84
C ILE A 158 -10.09 -7.87 14.48
N TYR A 159 -10.15 -7.96 15.81
CA TYR A 159 -9.98 -9.23 16.51
C TYR A 159 -11.28 -10.04 16.65
N LEU A 160 -12.43 -9.38 16.84
CA LEU A 160 -13.70 -10.07 17.07
C LEU A 160 -14.43 -10.41 15.77
N PHE A 161 -14.34 -9.54 14.75
CA PHE A 161 -15.08 -9.70 13.51
C PHE A 161 -14.78 -11.02 12.77
N PRO A 162 -13.51 -11.50 12.67
CA PRO A 162 -13.21 -12.78 12.04
C PRO A 162 -13.77 -13.99 12.77
N ARG A 163 -14.15 -13.83 14.05
CA ARG A 163 -14.81 -14.89 14.82
C ARG A 163 -16.31 -15.00 14.52
N ILE A 164 -16.92 -13.89 14.09
CA ILE A 164 -18.36 -13.82 13.78
C ILE A 164 -18.60 -14.17 12.31
N THR A 165 -17.79 -13.64 11.40
CA THR A 165 -17.94 -13.92 9.97
C THR A 165 -16.58 -13.96 9.27
N ARG A 166 -16.42 -14.94 8.37
CA ARG A 166 -15.23 -15.09 7.52
C ARG A 166 -15.47 -14.58 6.10
N ALA A 167 -16.66 -14.04 5.82
CA ALA A 167 -17.06 -13.61 4.49
C ALA A 167 -16.40 -12.27 4.07
N ILE A 168 -16.03 -11.45 5.05
CA ILE A 168 -15.43 -10.13 4.82
C ILE A 168 -14.10 -10.07 5.57
N PRO A 169 -13.01 -9.60 4.92
CA PRO A 169 -11.75 -9.36 5.60
C PRO A 169 -11.92 -8.35 6.73
N SER A 170 -11.42 -8.67 7.92
CA SER A 170 -11.56 -7.84 9.12
C SER A 170 -10.82 -6.51 9.08
N THR A 171 -9.96 -6.34 8.08
CA THR A 171 -9.17 -5.12 7.86
C THR A 171 -9.88 -4.07 7.01
N LEU A 172 -11.09 -4.35 6.55
CA LEU A 172 -12.01 -3.42 5.88
C LEU A 172 -12.87 -2.68 6.89
#